data_7583bda84d8a1c309234cca4e39d2fd3
#
_entry.id   7583bda84d8a1c309234cca4e39d2fd3
#
_cell.length_a   1.000
_cell.length_b   1.000
_cell.length_c   1.000
_cell.angle_alpha   90.00
_cell.angle_beta   90.00
_cell.angle_gamma   90.00
#
_symmetry.space_group_name_H-M   'P 1'
#
loop_
_entity.id
_entity.type
_entity.pdbx_description
1 polymer ?
#
loop_
_entity_poly.entity_id
_entity_poly.type
_entity_poly.pdbx_seq_one_letter_code
_entity_poly.pdbx_strand_id
1 'polypeptide(L)'
;MTNNEELAKKFNSAVFPGLQGGPLMHVIAAKAVCFKEALSEDFKIYAKDVVENARILSKTLSDLGLTIFSGGTDTHLVLVDLRPFGLTGKEAEKSLGKAHLTCNKNGIPFDEQKPWITSGIRLGTPACTTRGLGLAEFK
;
A
#
# COMPACT_ATOMS: atom_id res chain seq x y z
N MET A 1 2.37 25.88 -1.33
CA MET A 1 2.02 27.07 -2.15
C MET A 1 1.82 28.25 -1.22
N THR A 2 2.14 29.47 -1.67
CA THR A 2 2.00 30.70 -0.87
C THR A 2 1.59 31.86 -1.78
N ASN A 3 0.78 32.77 -1.25
CA ASN A 3 0.46 34.04 -1.91
C ASN A 3 1.38 35.19 -1.45
N ASN A 4 2.32 34.91 -0.57
CA ASN A 4 3.33 35.87 -0.13
C ASN A 4 4.50 35.86 -1.09
N GLU A 5 4.76 36.99 -1.78
CA GLU A 5 5.79 37.09 -2.81
C GLU A 5 7.21 36.90 -2.26
N GLU A 6 7.49 37.34 -1.05
CA GLU A 6 8.80 37.17 -0.42
C GLU A 6 9.09 35.70 -0.11
N LEU A 7 8.09 34.98 0.42
CA LEU A 7 8.19 33.55 0.64
C LEU A 7 8.27 32.76 -0.67
N ALA A 8 7.54 33.18 -1.72
CA ALA A 8 7.59 32.55 -3.01
C ALA A 8 9.02 32.61 -3.62
N LYS A 9 9.68 33.76 -3.49
CA LYS A 9 11.10 33.90 -3.94
C LYS A 9 12.02 32.98 -3.14
N LYS A 10 11.87 32.91 -1.83
CA LYS A 10 12.67 32.00 -0.98
C LYS A 10 12.44 30.53 -1.33
N PHE A 11 11.18 30.12 -1.55
CA PHE A 11 10.88 28.75 -1.95
C PHE A 11 11.46 28.38 -3.32
N ASN A 12 11.32 29.28 -4.31
CA ASN A 12 11.88 29.06 -5.63
C ASN A 12 13.41 28.91 -5.56
N SER A 13 14.09 29.76 -4.83
CA SER A 13 15.54 29.69 -4.64
C SER A 13 15.98 28.43 -3.88
N ALA A 14 15.22 28.01 -2.89
CA ALA A 14 15.48 26.78 -2.14
C ALA A 14 15.32 25.54 -3.01
N VAL A 15 14.31 25.52 -3.89
CA VAL A 15 14.11 24.42 -4.84
C VAL A 15 15.20 24.44 -5.90
N PHE A 16 15.40 25.56 -6.57
CA PHE A 16 16.43 25.71 -7.60
C PHE A 16 17.13 27.07 -7.47
N PRO A 17 18.48 27.10 -7.35
CA PRO A 17 19.40 25.97 -7.42
C PRO A 17 19.73 25.28 -6.09
N GLY A 18 19.00 25.59 -5.01
CA GLY A 18 19.35 25.14 -3.65
C GLY A 18 19.39 23.61 -3.50
N LEU A 19 18.31 22.91 -3.88
CA LEU A 19 18.16 21.47 -3.72
C LEU A 19 18.18 20.69 -5.05
N GLN A 20 17.70 21.31 -6.13
CA GLN A 20 17.57 20.68 -7.44
C GLN A 20 18.46 21.36 -8.48
N GLY A 21 18.78 20.63 -9.54
CA GLY A 21 19.55 21.08 -10.68
C GLY A 21 18.93 20.63 -12.00
N GLY A 22 19.75 20.16 -12.94
CA GLY A 22 19.28 19.64 -14.22
C GLY A 22 18.38 18.41 -14.08
N PRO A 23 17.45 18.19 -15.04
CA PRO A 23 16.55 17.04 -15.01
C PRO A 23 17.31 15.72 -15.04
N LEU A 24 16.83 14.76 -14.25
CA LEU A 24 17.36 13.40 -14.25
C LEU A 24 16.76 12.62 -15.43
N MET A 25 17.43 12.65 -16.59
CA MET A 25 16.92 12.08 -17.84
C MET A 25 16.66 10.57 -17.76
N HIS A 26 17.44 9.83 -17.00
CA HIS A 26 17.22 8.41 -16.76
C HIS A 26 15.91 8.14 -16.01
N VAL A 27 15.53 9.01 -15.06
CA VAL A 27 14.24 8.92 -14.36
C VAL A 27 13.08 9.25 -15.31
N ILE A 28 13.25 10.25 -16.18
CA ILE A 28 12.25 10.62 -17.19
C ILE A 28 12.04 9.46 -18.17
N ALA A 29 13.11 8.85 -18.65
CA ALA A 29 13.04 7.68 -19.52
C ALA A 29 12.36 6.50 -18.83
N ALA A 30 12.69 6.22 -17.56
CA ALA A 30 12.04 5.17 -16.78
C ALA A 30 10.54 5.41 -16.62
N LYS A 31 10.12 6.65 -16.38
CA LYS A 31 8.67 7.01 -16.32
C LYS A 31 7.98 6.77 -17.67
N ALA A 32 8.63 7.10 -18.78
CA ALA A 32 8.06 6.88 -20.10
C ALA A 32 7.82 5.39 -20.38
N VAL A 33 8.77 4.51 -20.01
CA VAL A 33 8.62 3.06 -20.12
C VAL A 33 7.48 2.56 -19.22
N CYS A 34 7.48 2.96 -17.96
CA CYS A 34 6.45 2.58 -16.98
C CYS A 34 5.04 2.96 -17.47
N PHE A 35 4.87 4.18 -17.97
CA PHE A 35 3.55 4.61 -18.48
C PHE A 35 3.14 3.88 -19.76
N LYS A 36 4.10 3.55 -20.64
CA LYS A 36 3.82 2.73 -21.81
C LYS A 36 3.35 1.33 -21.42
N GLU A 37 4.00 0.70 -20.46
CA GLU A 37 3.56 -0.60 -19.92
C GLU A 37 2.16 -0.50 -19.30
N ALA A 38 1.89 0.54 -18.51
CA ALA A 38 0.58 0.77 -17.89
C ALA A 38 -0.58 1.01 -18.89
N LEU A 39 -0.27 1.35 -20.13
CA LEU A 39 -1.27 1.50 -21.20
C LEU A 39 -1.59 0.18 -21.92
N SER A 40 -0.84 -0.90 -21.65
CA SER A 40 -1.05 -2.20 -22.29
C SER A 40 -2.32 -2.90 -21.78
N GLU A 41 -2.88 -3.79 -22.62
CA GLU A 41 -4.01 -4.63 -22.20
C GLU A 41 -3.62 -5.61 -21.08
N ASP A 42 -2.39 -6.13 -21.11
CA ASP A 42 -1.87 -7.02 -20.06
C ASP A 42 -1.84 -6.31 -18.68
N PHE A 43 -1.49 -5.03 -18.65
CA PHE A 43 -1.52 -4.27 -17.40
C PHE A 43 -2.94 -4.03 -16.90
N LYS A 44 -3.92 -3.85 -17.79
CA LYS A 44 -5.33 -3.71 -17.40
C LYS A 44 -5.86 -5.00 -16.78
N ILE A 45 -5.52 -6.16 -17.35
CA ILE A 45 -5.85 -7.47 -16.80
C ILE A 45 -5.21 -7.62 -15.41
N TYR A 46 -3.90 -7.38 -15.32
CA TYR A 46 -3.17 -7.42 -14.06
C TYR A 46 -3.79 -6.52 -12.98
N ALA A 47 -4.12 -5.28 -13.31
CA ALA A 47 -4.71 -4.34 -12.36
C ALA A 47 -6.09 -4.81 -11.87
N LYS A 48 -6.89 -5.42 -12.75
CA LYS A 48 -8.15 -6.05 -12.38
C LYS A 48 -7.93 -7.22 -11.44
N ASP A 49 -7.02 -8.11 -11.75
CA ASP A 49 -6.70 -9.29 -10.94
C ASP A 49 -6.20 -8.89 -9.54
N VAL A 50 -5.39 -7.84 -9.45
CA VAL A 50 -4.93 -7.28 -8.16
C VAL A 50 -6.10 -6.90 -7.26
N VAL A 51 -7.11 -6.21 -7.81
CA VAL A 51 -8.28 -5.78 -7.05
C VAL A 51 -9.20 -6.95 -6.70
N GLU A 52 -9.40 -7.87 -7.64
CA GLU A 52 -10.22 -9.07 -7.39
C GLU A 52 -9.60 -9.97 -6.33
N ASN A 53 -8.30 -10.17 -6.37
CA ASN A 53 -7.54 -10.90 -5.34
C ASN A 53 -7.67 -10.22 -3.97
N ALA A 54 -7.62 -8.89 -3.91
CA ALA A 54 -7.80 -8.16 -2.66
C ALA A 54 -9.22 -8.31 -2.10
N ARG A 55 -10.24 -8.31 -2.96
CA ARG A 55 -11.63 -8.55 -2.55
C ARG A 55 -11.83 -9.95 -1.99
N ILE A 56 -11.28 -10.95 -2.64
CA ILE A 56 -11.35 -12.35 -2.16
C ILE A 56 -10.62 -12.50 -0.83
N LEU A 57 -9.38 -11.97 -0.71
CA LEU A 57 -8.63 -11.97 0.53
C LEU A 57 -9.43 -11.32 1.67
N SER A 58 -9.96 -10.13 1.43
CA SER A 58 -10.78 -9.40 2.41
C SER A 58 -12.00 -10.22 2.84
N LYS A 59 -12.73 -10.80 1.88
CA LYS A 59 -13.88 -11.64 2.16
C LYS A 59 -13.51 -12.88 2.97
N THR A 60 -12.47 -13.60 2.57
CA THR A 60 -12.01 -14.81 3.25
C THR A 60 -11.61 -14.52 4.70
N LEU A 61 -10.84 -13.45 4.92
CA LEU A 61 -10.46 -13.05 6.27
C LEU A 61 -11.68 -12.66 7.12
N SER A 62 -12.66 -11.99 6.53
CA SER A 62 -13.90 -11.64 7.20
C SER A 62 -14.73 -12.87 7.53
N ASP A 63 -14.85 -13.83 6.61
CA ASP A 63 -15.56 -15.10 6.83
C ASP A 63 -14.89 -15.94 7.95
N LEU A 64 -13.59 -15.77 8.15
CA LEU A 64 -12.80 -16.37 9.25
C LEU A 64 -12.90 -15.58 10.58
N GLY A 65 -13.70 -14.53 10.62
CA GLY A 65 -13.94 -13.75 11.83
C GLY A 65 -13.00 -12.57 12.07
N LEU A 66 -12.12 -12.23 11.12
CA LEU A 66 -11.30 -11.02 11.24
C LEU A 66 -12.12 -9.78 10.86
N THR A 67 -11.90 -8.70 11.57
CA THR A 67 -12.53 -7.41 11.29
C THR A 67 -11.75 -6.68 10.22
N ILE A 68 -12.39 -6.43 9.08
CA ILE A 68 -11.83 -5.65 7.98
C ILE A 68 -12.39 -4.23 8.05
N PHE A 69 -11.51 -3.23 8.12
CA PHE A 69 -11.94 -1.83 8.03
C PHE A 69 -12.60 -1.56 6.69
N SER A 70 -13.65 -0.75 6.69
CA SER A 70 -14.53 -0.46 5.55
C SER A 70 -15.39 -1.65 5.09
N GLY A 71 -15.37 -2.80 5.79
CA GLY A 71 -16.12 -4.00 5.41
C GLY A 71 -15.64 -4.67 4.12
N GLY A 72 -14.50 -4.24 3.56
CA GLY A 72 -13.96 -4.74 2.31
C GLY A 72 -12.92 -3.82 1.69
N THR A 73 -12.68 -3.96 0.39
CA THR A 73 -11.74 -3.09 -0.34
C THR A 73 -12.14 -2.87 -1.80
N ASP A 74 -11.86 -1.66 -2.30
CA ASP A 74 -11.93 -1.28 -3.72
C ASP A 74 -10.55 -1.17 -4.36
N THR A 75 -9.50 -1.41 -3.58
CA THR A 75 -8.11 -1.23 -3.99
C THR A 75 -7.32 -2.54 -3.84
N HIS A 76 -6.03 -2.44 -3.88
CA HIS A 76 -5.08 -3.53 -3.68
C HIS A 76 -4.76 -3.80 -2.21
N LEU A 77 -5.32 -3.04 -1.27
CA LEU A 77 -4.98 -3.06 0.16
C LEU A 77 -6.16 -3.52 1.01
N VAL A 78 -5.85 -4.27 2.06
CA VAL A 78 -6.80 -4.69 3.11
C VAL A 78 -6.22 -4.28 4.46
N LEU A 79 -7.00 -3.57 5.27
CA LEU A 79 -6.65 -3.18 6.63
C LEU A 79 -7.43 -4.05 7.61
N VAL A 80 -6.69 -4.78 8.44
CA VAL A 80 -7.24 -5.76 9.40
C VAL A 80 -7.09 -5.23 10.82
N ASP A 81 -8.16 -5.29 11.60
CA ASP A 81 -8.16 -5.01 13.04
C ASP A 81 -7.83 -6.30 13.82
N LEU A 82 -6.81 -6.23 14.64
CA LEU A 82 -6.34 -7.37 15.45
C LEU A 82 -6.80 -7.33 16.91
N ARG A 83 -7.46 -6.25 17.34
CA ARG A 83 -7.93 -6.10 18.72
C ARG A 83 -8.87 -7.23 19.18
N PRO A 84 -9.79 -7.74 18.34
CA PRO A 84 -10.64 -8.86 18.74
C PRO A 84 -9.89 -10.13 19.13
N PHE A 85 -8.65 -10.27 18.64
CA PHE A 85 -7.76 -11.41 18.93
C PHE A 85 -6.76 -11.14 20.05
N GLY A 86 -6.77 -9.94 20.64
CA GLY A 86 -5.82 -9.53 21.65
C GLY A 86 -4.37 -9.40 21.15
N LEU A 87 -4.19 -9.22 19.83
CA LEU A 87 -2.89 -9.13 19.18
C LEU A 87 -2.56 -7.69 18.79
N THR A 88 -1.28 -7.36 18.81
CA THR A 88 -0.78 -6.10 18.25
C THR A 88 -0.31 -6.28 16.81
N GLY A 89 -0.31 -5.18 16.05
CA GLY A 89 0.23 -5.18 14.69
C GLY A 89 1.70 -5.63 14.64
N LYS A 90 2.49 -5.24 15.64
CA LYS A 90 3.91 -5.63 15.77
C LYS A 90 4.10 -7.14 15.95
N GLU A 91 3.27 -7.79 16.76
CA GLU A 91 3.31 -9.23 16.97
C GLU A 91 2.91 -9.99 15.72
N ALA A 92 1.82 -9.56 15.08
CA ALA A 92 1.33 -10.16 13.85
C ALA A 92 2.34 -10.00 12.69
N GLU A 93 2.89 -8.80 12.48
CA GLU A 93 3.93 -8.55 11.47
C GLU A 93 5.14 -9.50 11.67
N LYS A 94 5.60 -9.64 12.91
CA LYS A 94 6.71 -10.54 13.24
C LYS A 94 6.38 -12.02 12.99
N SER A 95 5.18 -12.45 13.35
CA SER A 95 4.75 -13.84 13.21
C SER A 95 4.53 -14.21 11.74
N LEU A 96 3.85 -13.35 10.97
CA LEU A 96 3.64 -13.55 9.55
C LEU A 96 4.96 -13.52 8.77
N GLY A 97 5.90 -12.64 9.16
CA GLY A 97 7.23 -12.61 8.55
C GLY A 97 8.00 -13.91 8.71
N LYS A 98 7.85 -14.62 9.85
CA LYS A 98 8.44 -15.96 10.04
C LYS A 98 7.83 -17.02 9.13
N ALA A 99 6.57 -16.83 8.74
CA ALA A 99 5.87 -17.68 7.77
C ALA A 99 6.08 -17.22 6.32
N HIS A 100 7.02 -16.28 6.08
CA HIS A 100 7.29 -15.68 4.76
C HIS A 100 6.10 -14.92 4.15
N LEU A 101 5.17 -14.49 4.99
CA LEU A 101 4.06 -13.61 4.61
C LEU A 101 4.41 -12.16 4.97
N THR A 102 4.82 -11.40 3.98
CA THR A 102 5.18 -9.99 4.18
C THR A 102 3.94 -9.13 4.34
N CYS A 103 3.83 -8.49 5.49
CA CYS A 103 2.86 -7.43 5.75
C CYS A 103 3.53 -6.30 6.53
N ASN A 104 2.82 -5.24 6.81
CA ASN A 104 3.28 -4.24 7.75
C ASN A 104 2.24 -4.00 8.84
N LYS A 105 2.72 -3.76 10.06
CA LYS A 105 1.88 -3.19 11.11
C LYS A 105 1.35 -1.83 10.67
N ASN A 106 0.10 -1.56 10.97
CA ASN A 106 -0.59 -0.34 10.55
C ASN A 106 -1.54 0.14 11.64
N GLY A 107 -1.51 1.45 11.89
CA GLY A 107 -2.52 2.06 12.74
C GLY A 107 -3.91 1.91 12.13
N ILE A 108 -4.89 1.74 12.99
CA ILE A 108 -6.30 1.68 12.63
C ILE A 108 -7.01 2.96 13.06
N PRO A 109 -8.20 3.27 12.55
CA PRO A 109 -9.00 4.38 13.03
C PRO A 109 -9.20 4.31 14.55
N PHE A 110 -8.90 5.43 15.23
CA PHE A 110 -8.96 5.54 16.71
C PHE A 110 -8.08 4.51 17.44
N ASP A 111 -6.90 4.25 16.90
CA ASP A 111 -5.94 3.30 17.48
C ASP A 111 -5.41 3.83 18.82
N GLU A 112 -5.56 3.04 19.87
CA GLU A 112 -5.05 3.34 21.21
C GLU A 112 -3.56 3.00 21.37
N GLN A 113 -3.01 2.24 20.45
CA GLN A 113 -1.60 1.85 20.48
C GLN A 113 -0.70 2.92 19.85
N LYS A 114 0.53 2.95 20.31
CA LYS A 114 1.57 3.84 19.75
C LYS A 114 1.90 3.45 18.31
N PRO A 115 2.33 4.41 17.44
CA PRO A 115 2.60 4.14 16.01
C PRO A 115 3.62 3.03 15.72
N TRP A 116 4.49 2.71 16.66
CA TRP A 116 5.47 1.62 16.53
C TRP A 116 4.98 0.26 17.03
N ILE A 117 3.74 0.18 17.55
CA ILE A 117 3.07 -1.05 18.00
C ILE A 117 1.90 -1.35 17.09
N THR A 118 0.92 -0.42 17.02
CA THR A 118 -0.32 -0.47 16.27
C THR A 118 -1.26 -1.62 16.66
N SER A 119 -2.54 -1.50 16.30
CA SER A 119 -3.54 -2.55 16.55
C SER A 119 -3.97 -3.27 15.28
N GLY A 120 -3.41 -2.94 14.13
CA GLY A 120 -3.75 -3.54 12.85
C GLY A 120 -2.55 -3.93 12.02
N ILE A 121 -2.84 -4.64 10.95
CA ILE A 121 -1.91 -4.94 9.86
C ILE A 121 -2.51 -4.55 8.51
N ARG A 122 -1.64 -4.22 7.57
CA ARG A 122 -2.01 -3.95 6.19
C ARG A 122 -1.46 -5.04 5.28
N LEU A 123 -2.34 -5.63 4.50
CA LEU A 123 -2.03 -6.65 3.50
C LEU A 123 -2.25 -6.06 2.11
N GLY A 124 -1.47 -6.54 1.14
CA GLY A 124 -1.59 -6.10 -0.24
C GLY A 124 -1.38 -7.25 -1.21
N THR A 125 -2.03 -7.20 -2.35
CA THR A 125 -2.06 -8.30 -3.33
C THR A 125 -1.13 -8.16 -4.53
N PRO A 126 -0.55 -6.98 -4.88
CA PRO A 126 0.23 -6.84 -6.10
C PRO A 126 1.41 -7.80 -6.23
N ALA A 127 2.20 -7.97 -5.18
CA ALA A 127 3.38 -8.83 -5.20
C ALA A 127 3.04 -10.30 -5.48
N CYS A 128 1.99 -10.81 -4.86
CA CYS A 128 1.52 -12.18 -5.07
C CYS A 128 0.85 -12.34 -6.45
N THR A 129 0.06 -11.37 -6.89
CA THR A 129 -0.53 -11.36 -8.24
C THR A 129 0.57 -11.35 -9.31
N THR A 130 1.62 -10.56 -9.14
CA THR A 130 2.78 -10.55 -10.05
C THR A 130 3.48 -11.91 -10.11
N ARG A 131 3.45 -12.68 -9.02
CA ARG A 131 3.98 -14.06 -8.95
C ARG A 131 3.05 -15.11 -9.55
N GLY A 132 1.88 -14.72 -10.03
CA GLY A 132 0.91 -15.60 -10.65
C GLY A 132 -0.12 -16.22 -9.68
N LEU A 133 -0.20 -15.73 -8.43
CA LEU A 133 -1.26 -16.15 -7.51
C LEU A 133 -2.59 -15.52 -7.94
N GLY A 134 -3.62 -16.35 -8.02
CA GLY A 134 -4.97 -15.93 -8.38
C GLY A 134 -5.98 -16.15 -7.25
N LEU A 135 -7.27 -16.11 -7.59
CA LEU A 135 -8.36 -16.17 -6.62
C LEU A 135 -8.34 -17.42 -5.71
N ALA A 136 -7.79 -18.53 -6.20
CA ALA A 136 -7.72 -19.77 -5.42
C ALA A 136 -6.71 -19.68 -4.28
N GLU A 137 -5.57 -19.04 -4.52
CA GLU A 137 -4.47 -18.89 -3.57
C GLU A 137 -4.74 -17.79 -2.52
N PHE A 138 -5.72 -16.92 -2.79
CA PHE A 138 -6.15 -15.88 -1.84
C PHE A 138 -7.35 -16.30 -0.97
N LYS A 139 -7.84 -17.52 -1.13
CA LYS A 139 -8.84 -18.15 -0.25
C LYS A 139 -8.17 -18.93 0.88
#